data_4cecc0b845250805237e395b7618d969
#
_entry.id   4cecc0b845250805237e395b7618d969
#
_cell.length_a   1.000
_cell.length_b   1.000
_cell.length_c   1.000
_cell.angle_alpha   90.00
_cell.angle_beta   90.00
_cell.angle_gamma   90.00
#
_symmetry.space_group_name_H-M   'P 1'
#
loop_
_entity.id
_entity.type
_entity.pdbx_description
1 polymer ?
#
loop_
_entity_poly.entity_id
_entity_poly.type
_entity_poly.pdbx_seq_one_letter_code
_entity_poly.pdbx_strand_id
1 'polypeptide(L)'
;MKIPAIFSIMLMGLSSLLVSQQAMAHAHLKAATPADKAVLTEPPKQLVLSFTESLEPSFSKAELKNADGQIIPSGKPALDPKNKATLIVPVSKTLDKGQYEVDWTALSVDGHKTQGKYTFSVK
;
A
#
# COMPACT_ATOMS: atom_id res chain seq x y z
N MET A 1 8.90 -44.61 51.35
CA MET A 1 8.77 -44.27 50.87
C MET A 1 8.80 -43.77 49.80
N LYS A 2 8.67 -43.46 49.35
CA LYS A 2 8.63 -43.04 48.50
C LYS A 2 8.55 -42.29 47.54
N ILE A 3 8.50 -41.89 46.84
CA ILE A 3 8.37 -41.21 46.03
C ILE A 3 8.32 -40.72 45.04
N PRO A 4 8.22 -40.38 44.52
CA PRO A 4 8.04 -39.88 43.70
C PRO A 4 8.14 -39.24 42.81
N ALA A 5 8.05 -38.82 42.41
CA ALA A 5 8.08 -38.21 41.69
C ALA A 5 8.00 -37.70 40.65
N ILE A 6 7.80 -37.52 40.29
CA ILE A 6 7.64 -37.10 39.42
C ILE A 6 7.68 -36.43 38.55
N PHE A 7 7.66 -36.01 38.12
CA PHE A 7 7.58 -35.34 37.41
C PHE A 7 7.53 -34.85 36.37
N SER A 8 7.31 -34.73 35.97
CA SER A 8 7.11 -34.39 35.16
C SER A 8 7.16 -33.61 34.38
N ILE A 9 7.18 -33.23 34.05
CA ILE A 9 7.15 -32.49 33.34
C ILE A 9 7.07 -31.93 32.42
N MET A 10 6.83 -31.64 32.07
CA MET A 10 6.59 -31.07 31.30
C MET A 10 6.93 -30.39 30.39
N LEU A 11 6.99 -30.19 29.90
CA LEU A 11 7.31 -29.58 29.09
C LEU A 11 6.83 -29.07 28.18
N MET A 12 6.42 -28.78 27.94
CA MET A 12 5.95 -28.33 27.11
C MET A 12 5.96 -27.43 26.43
N GLY A 13 5.70 -27.00 26.12
CA GLY A 13 5.46 -26.15 25.62
C GLY A 13 6.07 -25.51 24.76
N LEU A 14 6.37 -25.28 24.50
CA LEU A 14 6.97 -24.58 23.84
C LEU A 14 6.80 -24.47 22.61
N SER A 15 6.37 -24.55 22.16
CA SER A 15 6.31 -24.59 21.02
C SER A 15 5.64 -23.71 20.41
N SER A 16 5.17 -23.40 20.41
CA SER A 16 4.41 -22.62 19.91
C SER A 16 4.77 -21.59 19.34
N LEU A 17 5.14 -21.23 19.51
CA LEU A 17 5.42 -20.17 19.12
C LEU A 17 5.81 -19.93 17.94
N LEU A 18 5.61 -20.14 17.25
CA LEU A 18 6.03 -19.96 16.18
C LEU A 18 5.36 -19.18 15.50
N VAL A 19 5.17 -18.44 15.67
CA VAL A 19 4.64 -17.59 15.12
C VAL A 19 4.96 -17.29 13.96
N SER A 20 4.59 -17.35 13.28
CA SER A 20 4.62 -17.07 12.16
C SER A 20 4.80 -15.88 11.71
N GLN A 21 5.55 -15.50 11.53
CA GLN A 21 5.82 -14.48 11.03
C GLN A 21 5.61 -14.55 9.72
N GLN A 22 4.79 -14.46 9.15
CA GLN A 22 4.53 -14.43 7.93
C GLN A 22 5.26 -13.48 7.28
N ALA A 23 6.01 -13.78 6.56
CA ALA A 23 6.76 -12.90 5.83
C ALA A 23 5.83 -12.24 4.99
N MET A 24 5.74 -11.09 4.99
CA MET A 24 4.88 -10.50 4.24
C MET A 24 5.32 -10.32 2.91
N ALA A 25 4.91 -11.04 2.01
CA ALA A 25 5.22 -10.91 0.61
C ALA A 25 4.27 -9.94 -0.08
N HIS A 26 3.50 -9.18 0.64
CA HIS A 26 2.53 -8.28 0.02
C HIS A 26 3.16 -6.94 -0.30
N ALA A 27 2.74 -6.32 -1.39
CA ALA A 27 3.17 -4.98 -1.73
C ALA A 27 2.49 -3.97 -0.82
N HIS A 28 3.26 -3.31 0.02
CA HIS A 28 2.74 -2.26 0.88
C HIS A 28 3.21 -0.92 0.33
N LEU A 29 2.37 0.10 0.46
CA LEU A 29 2.74 1.45 0.05
C LEU A 29 3.78 1.97 1.02
N LYS A 30 4.96 2.30 0.50
CA LYS A 30 6.02 2.81 1.35
C LYS A 30 6.26 4.29 1.15
N ALA A 31 5.85 4.86 0.03
CA ALA A 31 5.99 6.30 -0.22
C ALA A 31 5.05 6.71 -1.33
N ALA A 32 4.60 7.94 -1.30
CA ALA A 32 3.74 8.48 -2.35
C ALA A 32 4.07 9.94 -2.57
N THR A 33 3.85 10.43 -3.79
CA THR A 33 3.95 11.84 -4.14
C THR A 33 2.72 12.18 -4.96
N PRO A 34 1.81 13.02 -4.49
CA PRO A 34 1.85 13.68 -3.19
C PRO A 34 1.76 12.68 -2.04
N ALA A 35 2.36 13.01 -0.91
CA ALA A 35 2.36 12.14 0.25
C ALA A 35 1.04 12.24 1.01
N ASP A 36 0.77 11.27 1.87
CA ASP A 36 -0.40 11.31 2.72
C ASP A 36 -0.38 12.59 3.56
N LYS A 37 -1.51 13.28 3.57
CA LYS A 37 -1.71 14.52 4.32
C LYS A 37 -0.88 15.71 3.82
N ALA A 38 -0.29 15.60 2.64
CA ALA A 38 0.44 16.71 2.07
C ALA A 38 -0.49 17.87 1.75
N VAL A 39 0.00 19.08 1.89
CA VAL A 39 -0.71 20.30 1.52
C VAL A 39 0.11 20.96 0.42
N LEU A 40 -0.42 20.99 -0.78
CA LEU A 40 0.30 21.47 -1.95
C LEU A 40 -0.16 22.85 -2.36
N THR A 41 0.77 23.65 -2.83
CA THR A 41 0.42 24.97 -3.37
C THR A 41 0.22 24.91 -4.88
N GLU A 42 0.69 23.84 -5.51
CA GLU A 42 0.47 23.61 -6.93
C GLU A 42 -0.14 22.26 -7.15
N PRO A 43 -1.10 22.14 -8.06
CA PRO A 43 -1.73 20.85 -8.30
C PRO A 43 -0.75 19.85 -8.90
N PRO A 44 -0.76 18.61 -8.45
CA PRO A 44 0.12 17.60 -9.01
C PRO A 44 -0.37 17.18 -10.39
N LYS A 45 0.56 16.81 -11.26
CA LYS A 45 0.23 16.35 -12.60
C LYS A 45 0.23 14.85 -12.69
N GLN A 46 0.68 14.18 -11.67
CA GLN A 46 0.68 12.73 -11.61
C GLN A 46 0.75 12.28 -10.16
N LEU A 47 0.37 11.05 -9.95
CA LEU A 47 0.53 10.38 -8.67
C LEU A 47 1.67 9.39 -8.83
N VAL A 48 2.56 9.33 -7.86
CA VAL A 48 3.65 8.36 -7.87
C VAL A 48 3.56 7.56 -6.58
N LEU A 49 3.30 6.27 -6.70
CA LEU A 49 3.14 5.41 -5.55
C LEU A 49 4.22 4.35 -5.57
N SER A 50 5.04 4.32 -4.54
CA SER A 50 6.14 3.36 -4.43
C SER A 50 5.78 2.31 -3.40
N PHE A 51 5.95 1.05 -3.78
CA PHE A 51 5.57 -0.08 -2.96
C PHE A 51 6.81 -0.89 -2.55
N THR A 52 6.60 -1.84 -1.66
CA THR A 52 7.69 -2.67 -1.16
C THR A 52 8.02 -3.83 -2.07
N GLU A 53 7.15 -4.14 -3.04
CA GLU A 53 7.33 -5.27 -3.95
C GLU A 53 7.04 -4.85 -5.37
N SER A 54 7.60 -5.55 -6.33
CA SER A 54 7.30 -5.31 -7.75
C SER A 54 5.83 -5.61 -8.03
N LEU A 55 5.24 -4.85 -8.92
CA LEU A 55 3.82 -4.89 -9.20
C LEU A 55 3.50 -5.46 -10.57
N GLU A 56 2.29 -6.02 -10.67
CA GLU A 56 1.70 -6.38 -11.95
C GLU A 56 0.95 -5.16 -12.45
N PRO A 57 1.41 -4.50 -13.49
CA PRO A 57 0.81 -3.23 -13.90
C PRO A 57 -0.64 -3.35 -14.38
N SER A 58 -1.00 -4.48 -14.95
CA SER A 58 -2.37 -4.65 -15.46
C SER A 58 -3.41 -4.74 -14.35
N PHE A 59 -2.97 -5.01 -13.13
CA PHE A 59 -3.88 -5.20 -12.00
C PHE A 59 -3.60 -4.25 -10.86
N SER A 60 -2.79 -3.23 -11.09
CA SER A 60 -2.47 -2.24 -10.07
C SER A 60 -2.97 -0.88 -10.55
N LYS A 61 -3.61 -0.14 -9.68
CA LYS A 61 -4.20 1.13 -10.05
C LYS A 61 -4.34 2.07 -8.87
N ALA A 62 -4.62 3.31 -9.18
CA ALA A 62 -4.96 4.30 -8.17
C ALA A 62 -6.04 5.21 -8.74
N GLU A 63 -7.10 5.41 -7.97
CA GLU A 63 -8.16 6.32 -8.36
C GLU A 63 -8.06 7.56 -7.52
N LEU A 64 -8.22 8.72 -8.16
CA LEU A 64 -8.20 10.00 -7.49
C LEU A 64 -9.63 10.50 -7.36
N LYS A 65 -10.01 10.90 -6.16
CA LYS A 65 -11.35 11.41 -5.89
C LYS A 65 -11.27 12.77 -5.25
N ASN A 66 -12.26 13.62 -5.56
CA ASN A 66 -12.35 14.92 -4.89
C ASN A 66 -13.10 14.78 -3.57
N ALA A 67 -13.31 15.91 -2.88
CA ALA A 67 -13.97 15.90 -1.56
C ALA A 67 -15.40 15.41 -1.63
N ASP A 68 -16.05 15.49 -2.80
CA ASP A 68 -17.41 15.03 -2.97
C ASP A 68 -17.47 13.56 -3.35
N GLY A 69 -16.34 12.89 -3.42
CA GLY A 69 -16.28 11.47 -3.78
C GLY A 69 -16.32 11.22 -5.27
N GLN A 70 -16.22 12.27 -6.09
CA GLN A 70 -16.25 12.11 -7.54
C GLN A 70 -14.89 11.71 -8.04
N ILE A 71 -14.86 10.77 -8.98
CA ILE A 71 -13.61 10.29 -9.56
C ILE A 71 -13.05 11.33 -10.52
N ILE A 72 -11.81 11.70 -10.32
CA ILE A 72 -11.10 12.62 -11.19
C ILE A 72 -10.46 11.81 -12.32
N PRO A 73 -10.63 12.21 -13.57
CA PRO A 73 -10.03 11.47 -14.68
C PRO A 73 -8.52 11.36 -14.55
N SER A 74 -8.01 10.20 -14.87
CA SER A 74 -6.57 9.97 -14.84
C SER A 74 -6.17 9.23 -16.11
N GLY A 75 -4.90 9.31 -16.45
CA GLY A 75 -4.37 8.57 -17.57
C GLY A 75 -4.09 7.13 -17.20
N LYS A 76 -3.57 6.37 -18.13
CA LYS A 76 -3.29 4.96 -17.90
C LYS A 76 -2.15 4.81 -16.92
N PRO A 77 -2.33 4.01 -15.86
CA PRO A 77 -1.23 3.75 -14.93
C PRO A 77 -0.10 3.00 -15.63
N ALA A 78 1.11 3.28 -15.23
CA ALA A 78 2.27 2.59 -15.76
C ALA A 78 3.32 2.46 -14.66
N LEU A 79 4.18 1.47 -14.79
CA LEU A 79 5.29 1.32 -13.85
C LEU A 79 6.42 2.23 -14.29
N ASP A 80 7.18 2.71 -13.32
CA ASP A 80 8.40 3.45 -13.60
C ASP A 80 9.36 2.50 -14.32
N PRO A 81 9.93 2.89 -15.47
CA PRO A 81 10.86 2.02 -16.17
C PRO A 81 12.07 1.60 -15.36
N LYS A 82 12.42 2.35 -14.34
CA LYS A 82 13.59 2.05 -13.53
C LYS A 82 13.23 1.34 -12.22
N ASN A 83 11.95 1.26 -11.89
CA ASN A 83 11.57 0.65 -10.61
C ASN A 83 10.19 0.03 -10.73
N LYS A 84 10.15 -1.27 -10.87
CA LYS A 84 8.88 -1.99 -11.07
C LYS A 84 7.99 -2.02 -9.83
N ALA A 85 8.44 -1.49 -8.72
CA ALA A 85 7.63 -1.33 -7.53
C ALA A 85 6.99 0.06 -7.44
N THR A 86 7.18 0.90 -8.45
CA THR A 86 6.65 2.24 -8.47
C THR A 86 5.60 2.39 -9.57
N LEU A 87 4.40 2.81 -9.17
CA LEU A 87 3.29 3.03 -10.09
C LEU A 87 3.12 4.52 -10.31
N ILE A 88 3.01 4.92 -11.57
CA ILE A 88 2.82 6.31 -11.95
C ILE A 88 1.47 6.44 -12.62
N VAL A 89 0.65 7.35 -12.12
CA VAL A 89 -0.70 7.57 -12.64
C VAL A 89 -0.82 9.04 -13.04
N PRO A 90 -0.93 9.35 -14.33
CA PRO A 90 -1.09 10.74 -14.75
C PRO A 90 -2.45 11.28 -14.35
N VAL A 91 -2.50 12.55 -13.95
CA VAL A 91 -3.74 13.24 -13.67
C VAL A 91 -4.15 13.98 -14.93
N SER A 92 -5.34 13.69 -15.46
CA SER A 92 -5.74 14.17 -16.78
C SER A 92 -6.30 15.58 -16.80
N LYS A 93 -6.46 16.21 -15.67
CA LYS A 93 -6.93 17.60 -15.61
C LYS A 93 -6.22 18.33 -14.50
N THR A 94 -6.21 19.64 -14.56
CA THR A 94 -5.65 20.46 -13.50
C THR A 94 -6.59 20.41 -12.30
N LEU A 95 -6.07 20.04 -11.14
CA LEU A 95 -6.91 19.93 -9.95
C LEU A 95 -7.18 21.31 -9.35
N ASP A 96 -8.42 21.51 -8.93
CA ASP A 96 -8.82 22.72 -8.23
C ASP A 96 -8.35 22.63 -6.78
N LYS A 97 -8.42 23.75 -6.09
CA LYS A 97 -8.12 23.77 -4.66
C LYS A 97 -9.13 22.88 -3.95
N GLY A 98 -8.69 22.15 -2.98
CA GLY A 98 -9.57 21.26 -2.22
C GLY A 98 -8.85 20.05 -1.72
N GLN A 99 -9.65 19.16 -1.10
CA GLN A 99 -9.13 17.93 -0.55
C GLN A 99 -9.34 16.78 -1.51
N TYR A 100 -8.38 15.89 -1.60
CA TYR A 100 -8.42 14.76 -2.52
C TYR A 100 -8.08 13.47 -1.80
N GLU A 101 -8.64 12.37 -2.30
CA GLU A 101 -8.36 11.04 -1.76
C GLU A 101 -7.82 10.18 -2.88
N VAL A 102 -6.81 9.39 -2.59
CA VAL A 102 -6.26 8.41 -3.53
C VAL A 102 -6.61 7.02 -3.00
N ASP A 103 -7.37 6.27 -3.79
CA ASP A 103 -7.73 4.90 -3.45
C ASP A 103 -6.91 4.00 -4.36
N TRP A 104 -6.03 3.20 -3.81
CA TRP A 104 -5.14 2.38 -4.62
C TRP A 104 -5.35 0.89 -4.39
N THR A 105 -5.04 0.12 -5.42
CA THR A 105 -5.03 -1.34 -5.37
C THR A 105 -3.74 -1.79 -6.02
N ALA A 106 -3.01 -2.68 -5.39
CA ALA A 106 -1.76 -3.18 -5.90
C ALA A 106 -1.79 -4.71 -5.92
N LEU A 107 -1.35 -5.29 -7.03
CA LEU A 107 -1.14 -6.72 -7.12
C LEU A 107 0.36 -6.93 -7.29
N SER A 108 0.97 -7.62 -6.35
CA SER A 108 2.40 -7.91 -6.46
C SER A 108 2.63 -9.06 -7.44
N VAL A 109 3.84 -9.16 -7.95
CA VAL A 109 4.17 -10.21 -8.93
C VAL A 109 4.02 -11.61 -8.35
N ASP A 110 4.00 -11.76 -7.03
CA ASP A 110 3.79 -13.05 -6.42
C ASP A 110 2.29 -13.36 -6.20
N GLY A 111 1.41 -12.50 -6.70
CA GLY A 111 -0.03 -12.79 -6.71
C GLY A 111 -0.83 -12.31 -5.52
N HIS A 112 -0.23 -11.49 -4.63
CA HIS A 112 -0.96 -10.97 -3.49
C HIS A 112 -1.50 -9.57 -3.75
N LYS A 113 -2.76 -9.35 -3.40
CA LYS A 113 -3.43 -8.09 -3.63
C LYS A 113 -3.56 -7.32 -2.34
N THR A 114 -3.23 -6.03 -2.40
CA THR A 114 -3.40 -5.12 -1.27
C THR A 114 -4.13 -3.88 -1.74
N GLN A 115 -4.71 -3.14 -0.82
CA GLN A 115 -5.39 -1.90 -1.15
C GLN A 115 -5.36 -0.96 0.03
N GLY A 116 -5.50 0.32 -0.27
CA GLY A 116 -5.49 1.33 0.78
C GLY A 116 -5.91 2.67 0.23
N LYS A 117 -5.87 3.68 1.07
CA LYS A 117 -6.21 5.03 0.67
C LYS A 117 -5.43 6.04 1.49
N TYR A 118 -5.25 7.21 0.92
CA TYR A 118 -4.66 8.34 1.64
C TYR A 118 -5.18 9.64 1.03
N THR A 119 -4.92 10.74 1.68
CA THR A 119 -5.46 12.04 1.26
C THR A 119 -4.36 13.07 1.13
N PHE A 120 -4.61 14.08 0.30
CA PHE A 120 -3.79 15.28 0.22
C PHE A 120 -4.71 16.45 -0.13
N SER A 121 -4.19 17.65 -0.05
CA SER A 121 -4.98 18.81 -0.42
C SER A 121 -4.19 19.77 -1.29
N VAL A 122 -4.90 20.57 -2.08
CA VAL A 122 -4.33 21.63 -2.90
C VAL A 122 -4.87 22.93 -2.36
N LYS A 123 -3.97 23.84 -2.04
CA LYS A 123 -4.35 25.09 -1.44
C LYS A 123 -4.32 26.22 -2.42
#